data_a26aff2883bc8956bb30407e32d07abb
#
_entry.id   a26aff2883bc8956bb30407e32d07abb
#
_cell.length_a   1.000
_cell.length_b   1.000
_cell.length_c   1.000
_cell.angle_alpha   90.00
_cell.angle_beta   90.00
_cell.angle_gamma   90.00
#
_symmetry.space_group_name_H-M   'P 1'
#
loop_
_entity.id
_entity.type
_entity.pdbx_description
1 polymer ?
#
loop_
_entity_poly.entity_id
_entity_poly.type
_entity_poly.pdbx_seq_one_letter_code
_entity_poly.pdbx_strand_id
1 'polypeptide(L)'
;MCIRDRSLPSGNSVSAFVMLRLYHLSQEQSFLDISLKIMESQAQMAAENPFGFGYLLNTISMYLEKPVEITIINSENSELCNSLFTLYLPNSIMVSVKNSEQLNELSAYPFFSGKTFEEQTSVFVCKDFSCSLPLHTIDEVNSKL
;
A
#
# COMPACT_ATOMS: atom_id res chain seq x y z
N MET A 1 -21.59 -18.78 1.02
CA MET A 1 -20.62 -17.66 1.01
C MET A 1 -19.46 -18.07 1.91
N CYS A 2 -18.21 -18.09 1.42
CA CYS A 2 -17.06 -18.46 2.23
C CYS A 2 -16.67 -17.25 3.11
N ILE A 3 -16.87 -17.38 4.41
CA ILE A 3 -16.51 -16.35 5.41
C ILE A 3 -15.05 -16.51 5.86
N ARG A 4 -14.48 -17.72 5.70
CA ARG A 4 -13.12 -18.07 6.12
C ARG A 4 -12.19 -18.15 4.91
N ASP A 5 -10.94 -17.73 5.13
CA ASP A 5 -9.87 -18.04 4.19
C ASP A 5 -9.61 -19.55 4.21
N ARG A 6 -9.31 -20.11 3.05
CA ARG A 6 -8.93 -21.51 2.89
C ARG A 6 -7.69 -21.57 1.99
N SER A 7 -7.71 -22.38 0.95
CA SER A 7 -6.71 -22.35 -0.13
C SER A 7 -6.73 -21.05 -0.93
N LEU A 8 -7.86 -20.33 -0.89
CA LEU A 8 -8.03 -18.96 -1.45
C LEU A 8 -8.57 -18.03 -0.37
N PRO A 9 -8.20 -16.74 -0.39
CA PRO A 9 -8.75 -15.73 0.50
C PRO A 9 -10.28 -15.63 0.37
N SER A 10 -10.95 -15.35 1.48
CA SER A 10 -12.40 -15.11 1.46
C SER A 10 -12.72 -13.75 0.82
N GLY A 11 -13.93 -13.60 0.28
CA GLY A 11 -14.37 -12.32 -0.27
C GLY A 11 -14.31 -11.18 0.76
N ASN A 12 -14.60 -11.48 2.03
CA ASN A 12 -14.51 -10.50 3.11
C ASN A 12 -13.06 -10.07 3.38
N SER A 13 -12.14 -11.03 3.45
CA SER A 13 -10.71 -10.74 3.67
C SER A 13 -10.12 -9.89 2.54
N VAL A 14 -10.44 -10.24 1.28
CA VAL A 14 -10.03 -9.45 0.11
C VAL A 14 -10.66 -8.05 0.14
N SER A 15 -11.96 -7.95 0.45
CA SER A 15 -12.64 -6.66 0.53
C SER A 15 -12.02 -5.75 1.60
N ALA A 16 -11.76 -6.28 2.80
CA ALA A 16 -11.10 -5.51 3.85
C ALA A 16 -9.73 -4.98 3.40
N PHE A 17 -8.93 -5.83 2.75
CA PHE A 17 -7.62 -5.46 2.24
C PHE A 17 -7.69 -4.38 1.15
N VAL A 18 -8.58 -4.54 0.18
CA VAL A 18 -8.76 -3.57 -0.91
C VAL A 18 -9.22 -2.22 -0.35
N MET A 19 -10.20 -2.22 0.57
CA MET A 19 -10.69 -0.99 1.19
C MET A 19 -9.61 -0.28 1.99
N LEU A 20 -8.79 -1.02 2.75
CA LEU A 20 -7.67 -0.45 3.49
C LEU A 20 -6.66 0.21 2.54
N ARG A 21 -6.32 -0.43 1.42
CA ARG A 21 -5.41 0.15 0.41
C ARG A 21 -6.00 1.38 -0.27
N LEU A 22 -7.29 1.38 -0.59
CA LEU A 22 -7.98 2.54 -1.15
C LEU A 22 -7.97 3.72 -0.17
N TYR A 23 -8.16 3.46 1.13
CA TYR A 23 -8.00 4.49 2.15
C TYR A 23 -6.61 5.14 2.11
N HIS A 24 -5.53 4.36 2.06
CA HIS A 24 -4.17 4.91 1.99
C HIS A 24 -3.93 5.74 0.73
N LEU A 25 -4.53 5.37 -0.39
CA LEU A 25 -4.38 6.09 -1.66
C LEU A 25 -5.20 7.39 -1.72
N SER A 26 -6.45 7.35 -1.22
CA SER A 26 -7.41 8.45 -1.35
C SER A 26 -7.59 9.28 -0.09
N GLN A 27 -7.27 8.72 1.09
CA GLN A 27 -7.58 9.24 2.43
C GLN A 27 -9.09 9.43 2.68
N GLU A 28 -9.94 8.76 1.90
CA GLU A 28 -11.38 8.76 2.15
C GLU A 28 -11.74 7.84 3.32
N GLN A 29 -12.26 8.44 4.39
CA GLN A 29 -12.59 7.74 5.64
C GLN A 29 -13.60 6.61 5.43
N SER A 30 -14.50 6.73 4.46
CA SER A 30 -15.48 5.70 4.12
C SER A 30 -14.86 4.34 3.81
N PHE A 31 -13.72 4.31 3.13
CA PHE A 31 -13.00 3.07 2.84
C PHE A 31 -12.42 2.43 4.09
N LEU A 32 -11.85 3.24 5.00
CA LEU A 32 -11.35 2.74 6.28
C LEU A 32 -12.48 2.17 7.12
N ASP A 33 -13.61 2.86 7.22
CA ASP A 33 -14.75 2.43 8.01
C ASP A 33 -15.31 1.08 7.53
N ILE A 34 -15.36 0.86 6.20
CA ILE A 34 -15.76 -0.43 5.63
C ILE A 34 -14.75 -1.52 5.99
N SER A 35 -13.45 -1.25 5.84
CA SER A 35 -12.39 -2.21 6.17
C SER A 35 -12.46 -2.61 7.65
N LEU A 36 -12.59 -1.63 8.56
CA LEU A 36 -12.69 -1.86 10.00
C LEU A 36 -13.93 -2.69 10.36
N LYS A 37 -15.09 -2.37 9.81
CA LYS A 37 -16.32 -3.15 10.04
C LYS A 37 -16.16 -4.62 9.65
N ILE A 38 -15.48 -4.89 8.53
CA ILE A 38 -15.23 -6.27 8.11
C ILE A 38 -14.26 -6.96 9.08
N MET A 39 -13.16 -6.31 9.45
CA MET A 39 -12.16 -6.86 10.37
C MET A 39 -12.79 -7.15 11.75
N GLU A 40 -13.52 -6.19 12.31
CA GLU A 40 -14.21 -6.32 13.60
C GLU A 40 -15.24 -7.45 13.61
N SER A 41 -16.03 -7.58 12.54
CA SER A 41 -17.07 -8.62 12.42
C SER A 41 -16.51 -10.04 12.47
N GLN A 42 -15.22 -10.22 12.16
CA GLN A 42 -14.58 -11.52 12.08
C GLN A 42 -13.46 -11.72 13.13
N ALA A 43 -13.14 -10.69 13.91
CA ALA A 43 -12.00 -10.68 14.83
C ALA A 43 -12.05 -11.84 15.83
N GLN A 44 -13.21 -12.10 16.43
CA GLN A 44 -13.36 -13.20 17.39
C GLN A 44 -13.12 -14.56 16.73
N MET A 45 -13.73 -14.81 15.57
CA MET A 45 -13.55 -16.08 14.86
C MET A 45 -12.09 -16.26 14.39
N ALA A 46 -11.43 -15.17 14.01
CA ALA A 46 -10.03 -15.19 13.62
C ALA A 46 -9.10 -15.49 14.81
N ALA A 47 -9.42 -14.96 16.00
CA ALA A 47 -8.68 -15.26 17.23
C ALA A 47 -8.85 -16.74 17.66
N GLU A 48 -10.04 -17.32 17.51
CA GLU A 48 -10.33 -18.71 17.85
C GLU A 48 -9.72 -19.71 16.84
N ASN A 49 -9.60 -19.32 15.56
CA ASN A 49 -9.08 -20.19 14.50
C ASN A 49 -8.23 -19.40 13.48
N PRO A 50 -7.02 -18.96 13.85
CA PRO A 50 -6.17 -18.10 13.00
C PRO A 50 -5.82 -18.71 11.65
N PHE A 51 -5.70 -20.04 11.56
CA PHE A 51 -5.39 -20.71 10.29
C PHE A 51 -6.48 -20.55 9.23
N GLY A 52 -7.72 -20.27 9.63
CA GLY A 52 -8.83 -20.02 8.73
C GLY A 52 -8.99 -18.54 8.32
N PHE A 53 -8.07 -17.66 8.72
CA PHE A 53 -8.17 -16.20 8.50
C PHE A 53 -6.83 -15.55 8.13
N GLY A 54 -5.91 -16.30 7.53
CA GLY A 54 -4.55 -15.81 7.25
C GLY A 54 -4.51 -14.51 6.46
N TYR A 55 -5.34 -14.36 5.41
CA TYR A 55 -5.38 -13.14 4.63
C TYR A 55 -5.99 -11.95 5.41
N LEU A 56 -7.01 -12.21 6.23
CA LEU A 56 -7.59 -11.20 7.12
C LEU A 56 -6.58 -10.74 8.17
N LEU A 57 -5.82 -11.67 8.76
CA LEU A 57 -4.80 -11.35 9.75
C LEU A 57 -3.66 -10.50 9.14
N ASN A 58 -3.27 -10.75 7.89
CA ASN A 58 -2.35 -9.88 7.17
C ASN A 58 -2.92 -8.46 7.00
N THR A 59 -4.22 -8.33 6.72
CA THR A 59 -4.87 -7.03 6.62
C THR A 59 -4.90 -6.30 7.97
N ILE A 60 -5.17 -7.02 9.05
CA ILE A 60 -5.14 -6.48 10.41
C ILE A 60 -3.72 -6.02 10.78
N SER A 61 -2.70 -6.84 10.47
CA SER A 61 -1.29 -6.46 10.67
C SER A 61 -0.94 -5.17 9.91
N MET A 62 -1.34 -5.08 8.62
CA MET A 62 -1.14 -3.87 7.82
C MET A 62 -1.80 -2.64 8.43
N TYR A 63 -3.00 -2.77 8.98
CA TYR A 63 -3.70 -1.67 9.68
C TYR A 63 -2.96 -1.23 10.95
N LEU A 64 -2.51 -2.18 11.77
CA LEU A 64 -1.87 -1.90 13.06
C LEU A 64 -0.45 -1.35 12.92
N GLU A 65 0.33 -1.88 11.98
CA GLU A 65 1.74 -1.51 11.77
C GLU A 65 1.91 -0.29 10.86
N LYS A 66 0.83 0.09 10.15
CA LYS A 66 0.81 1.11 9.11
C LYS A 66 1.80 0.81 7.96
N PRO A 67 1.33 0.68 6.74
CA PRO A 67 2.19 0.32 5.61
C PRO A 67 3.20 1.41 5.29
N VAL A 68 4.34 0.99 4.74
CA VAL A 68 5.25 1.91 4.07
C VAL A 68 4.67 2.25 2.71
N GLU A 69 4.53 3.54 2.42
CA GLU A 69 4.01 4.05 1.16
C GLU A 69 5.19 4.44 0.25
N ILE A 70 5.26 3.84 -0.93
CA ILE A 70 6.35 4.04 -1.88
C ILE A 70 5.78 4.58 -3.18
N THR A 71 6.21 5.77 -3.58
CA THR A 71 5.84 6.38 -4.85
C THR A 71 7.06 6.47 -5.75
N ILE A 72 6.97 5.91 -6.95
CA ILE A 72 8.03 5.94 -7.96
C ILE A 72 7.57 6.88 -9.07
N ILE A 73 8.29 7.98 -9.28
CA ILE A 73 7.99 8.97 -10.32
C ILE A 73 8.99 8.79 -11.48
N ASN A 74 8.50 8.97 -12.71
CA ASN A 74 9.26 8.73 -13.95
C ASN A 74 9.79 7.28 -14.01
N SER A 75 8.86 6.33 -13.89
CA SER A 75 9.19 4.90 -13.79
C SER A 75 9.38 4.21 -15.14
N GLU A 76 9.18 4.92 -16.26
CA GLU A 76 9.27 4.34 -17.60
C GLU A 76 10.72 3.93 -17.90
N ASN A 77 10.91 2.63 -18.21
CA ASN A 77 12.23 2.03 -18.49
C ASN A 77 13.28 2.19 -17.38
N SER A 78 12.88 2.40 -16.14
CA SER A 78 13.76 2.63 -15.00
C SER A 78 14.26 1.31 -14.40
N GLU A 79 15.60 1.15 -14.33
CA GLU A 79 16.23 0.04 -13.60
C GLU A 79 15.94 0.09 -12.10
N LEU A 80 15.88 1.30 -11.53
CA LEU A 80 15.52 1.50 -10.13
C LEU A 80 14.10 1.01 -9.84
N CYS A 81 13.15 1.32 -10.72
CA CYS A 81 11.78 0.83 -10.62
C CYS A 81 11.73 -0.71 -10.65
N ASN A 82 12.43 -1.33 -11.59
CA ASN A 82 12.49 -2.78 -11.70
C ASN A 82 13.11 -3.42 -10.44
N SER A 83 14.19 -2.84 -9.92
CA SER A 83 14.85 -3.32 -8.70
C SER A 83 13.91 -3.27 -7.49
N LEU A 84 13.12 -2.19 -7.35
CA LEU A 84 12.16 -2.05 -6.25
C LEU A 84 11.07 -3.12 -6.29
N PHE A 85 10.57 -3.48 -7.47
CA PHE A 85 9.56 -4.54 -7.61
C PHE A 85 10.10 -5.95 -7.28
N THR A 86 11.42 -6.14 -7.18
CA THR A 86 12.01 -7.40 -6.73
C THR A 86 12.16 -7.49 -5.21
N LEU A 87 12.00 -6.39 -4.48
CA LEU A 87 12.10 -6.39 -3.02
C LEU A 87 10.86 -7.04 -2.39
N TYR A 88 11.10 -7.83 -1.34
CA TYR A 88 10.02 -8.38 -0.53
C TYR A 88 9.54 -7.37 0.50
N LEU A 89 8.45 -6.67 0.20
CA LEU A 89 7.87 -5.61 1.02
C LEU A 89 6.39 -5.91 1.30
N PRO A 90 6.09 -6.89 2.16
CA PRO A 90 4.72 -7.39 2.37
C PRO A 90 3.78 -6.33 2.97
N ASN A 91 4.31 -5.43 3.79
CA ASN A 91 3.54 -4.34 4.42
C ASN A 91 3.83 -2.99 3.73
N SER A 92 3.62 -2.95 2.42
CA SER A 92 3.82 -1.72 1.64
C SER A 92 2.69 -1.45 0.65
N ILE A 93 2.56 -0.17 0.29
CA ILE A 93 1.73 0.30 -0.82
C ILE A 93 2.66 0.98 -1.81
N MET A 94 2.88 0.33 -2.94
CA MET A 94 3.78 0.83 -3.99
C MET A 94 2.97 1.29 -5.19
N VAL A 95 3.24 2.50 -5.67
CA VAL A 95 2.62 3.08 -6.86
C VAL A 95 3.71 3.63 -7.77
N SER A 96 3.61 3.32 -9.05
CA SER A 96 4.50 3.85 -10.07
C SER A 96 3.76 4.79 -11.01
N VAL A 97 4.38 5.93 -11.29
CA VAL A 97 3.90 6.98 -12.22
C VAL A 97 4.89 7.09 -13.35
N LYS A 98 4.43 6.92 -14.59
CA LYS A 98 5.31 6.82 -15.76
C LYS A 98 5.78 8.17 -16.25
N ASN A 99 4.91 9.16 -16.28
CA ASN A 99 5.15 10.46 -16.87
C ASN A 99 4.44 11.59 -16.13
N SER A 100 4.71 12.83 -16.51
CA SER A 100 4.13 14.02 -15.88
C SER A 100 2.62 14.14 -16.08
N GLU A 101 2.07 13.67 -17.21
CA GLU A 101 0.63 13.69 -17.47
C GLU A 101 -0.12 12.83 -16.45
N GLN A 102 0.34 11.60 -16.23
CA GLN A 102 -0.23 10.70 -15.24
C GLN A 102 -0.10 11.27 -13.81
N LEU A 103 1.03 11.91 -13.47
CA LEU A 103 1.19 12.56 -12.17
C LEU A 103 0.17 13.69 -11.97
N ASN A 104 -0.06 14.49 -13.01
CA ASN A 104 -1.04 15.58 -12.97
C ASN A 104 -2.47 15.04 -12.77
N GLU A 105 -2.85 13.96 -13.46
CA GLU A 105 -4.16 13.32 -13.26
C GLU A 105 -4.35 12.79 -11.84
N LEU A 106 -3.28 12.28 -11.22
CA LEU A 106 -3.29 11.72 -9.87
C LEU A 106 -3.10 12.78 -8.76
N SER A 107 -2.79 14.03 -9.11
CA SER A 107 -2.47 15.10 -8.15
C SER A 107 -3.59 15.44 -7.17
N ALA A 108 -4.85 15.11 -7.51
CA ALA A 108 -6.00 15.26 -6.63
C ALA A 108 -5.98 14.31 -5.42
N TYR A 109 -5.20 13.22 -5.48
CA TYR A 109 -5.11 12.27 -4.39
C TYR A 109 -3.99 12.66 -3.42
N PRO A 110 -4.25 12.68 -2.10
CA PRO A 110 -3.27 13.06 -1.08
C PRO A 110 -1.97 12.24 -1.12
N PHE A 111 -2.05 10.99 -1.55
CA PHE A 111 -0.89 10.11 -1.73
C PHE A 111 0.19 10.71 -2.65
N PHE A 112 -0.20 11.55 -3.61
CA PHE A 112 0.72 12.20 -4.57
C PHE A 112 1.05 13.64 -4.20
N SER A 113 0.48 14.17 -3.12
CA SER A 113 0.71 15.55 -2.70
C SER A 113 2.19 15.83 -2.42
N GLY A 114 2.69 16.95 -2.92
CA GLY A 114 4.08 17.39 -2.73
C GLY A 114 5.13 16.61 -3.53
N LYS A 115 4.71 15.68 -4.40
CA LYS A 115 5.62 14.94 -5.27
C LYS A 115 5.73 15.63 -6.63
N THR A 116 6.95 15.84 -7.10
CA THR A 116 7.26 16.53 -8.36
C THR A 116 7.81 15.56 -9.39
N PHE A 117 7.54 15.85 -10.66
CA PHE A 117 8.13 15.10 -11.76
C PHE A 117 9.52 15.67 -12.07
N GLU A 118 10.50 14.78 -12.15
CA GLU A 118 11.88 15.08 -12.48
C GLU A 118 12.31 14.27 -13.72
N GLU A 119 13.38 14.69 -14.41
CA GLU A 119 13.92 13.96 -15.56
C GLU A 119 14.47 12.58 -15.17
N GLN A 120 15.05 12.49 -13.97
CA GLN A 120 15.52 11.24 -13.38
C GLN A 120 14.41 10.56 -12.59
N THR A 121 14.40 9.22 -12.57
CA THR A 121 13.50 8.46 -11.71
C THR A 121 13.75 8.84 -10.26
N SER A 122 12.69 9.21 -9.56
CA SER A 122 12.72 9.54 -8.13
C SER A 122 11.76 8.65 -7.35
N VAL A 123 12.16 8.27 -6.16
CA VAL A 123 11.39 7.43 -5.24
C VAL A 123 11.15 8.20 -3.95
N PHE A 124 9.90 8.22 -3.52
CA PHE A 124 9.50 8.78 -2.24
C PHE A 124 9.06 7.64 -1.32
N VAL A 125 9.67 7.54 -0.16
CA VAL A 125 9.31 6.59 0.90
C VAL A 125 8.63 7.37 2.01
N CYS A 126 7.36 7.06 2.28
CA CYS A 126 6.56 7.75 3.27
C CYS A 126 6.10 6.75 4.35
N LYS A 127 6.11 7.21 5.60
CA LYS A 127 5.57 6.49 6.74
C LYS A 127 4.93 7.48 7.70
N ASP A 128 3.74 7.17 8.20
CA ASP A 128 3.01 8.05 9.14
C ASP A 128 2.91 9.51 8.64
N PHE A 129 2.53 9.69 7.37
CA PHE A 129 2.38 11.01 6.71
C PHE A 129 3.69 11.82 6.61
N SER A 130 4.83 11.22 6.89
CA SER A 130 6.15 11.82 6.70
C SER A 130 6.85 11.17 5.52
N CYS A 131 7.21 11.96 4.52
CA CYS A 131 7.89 11.48 3.31
C CYS A 131 9.37 11.83 3.32
N SER A 132 10.19 10.96 2.73
CA SER A 132 11.58 11.26 2.43
C SER A 132 11.69 12.39 1.38
N LEU A 133 12.87 12.98 1.27
CA LEU A 133 13.27 13.67 0.05
C LEU A 133 13.32 12.68 -1.12
N PRO A 134 13.31 13.14 -2.39
CA PRO A 134 13.48 12.27 -3.55
C PRO A 134 14.76 11.42 -3.42
N LEU A 135 14.63 10.12 -3.67
CA LEU A 135 15.72 9.14 -3.62
C LEU A 135 15.94 8.63 -5.05
N HIS A 136 17.20 8.45 -5.46
CA HIS A 136 17.54 8.14 -6.85
C HIS A 136 18.31 6.82 -6.99
N THR A 137 18.66 6.17 -5.88
CA THR A 137 19.38 4.90 -5.87
C THR A 137 18.70 3.87 -4.98
N ILE A 138 18.93 2.60 -5.28
CA ILE A 138 18.37 1.49 -4.46
C ILE A 138 18.92 1.50 -3.04
N ASP A 139 20.18 1.90 -2.86
CA ASP A 139 20.82 1.96 -1.53
C ASP A 139 20.19 3.05 -0.66
N GLU A 140 19.88 4.23 -1.25
CA GLU A 140 19.16 5.29 -0.57
C GLU A 140 17.78 4.82 -0.14
N VAL A 141 17.04 4.13 -1.01
CA VAL A 141 15.71 3.58 -0.68
C VAL A 141 15.79 2.56 0.44
N ASN A 142 16.74 1.60 0.36
CA ASN A 142 16.92 0.58 1.39
C ASN A 142 17.26 1.19 2.77
N SER A 143 17.91 2.36 2.81
CA SER A 143 18.19 3.07 4.07
C SER A 143 16.96 3.67 4.74
N LYS A 144 15.80 3.73 4.04
CA LYS A 144 14.54 4.32 4.50
C LYS A 144 13.42 3.29 4.73
N LEU A 145 13.60 2.06 4.27
CA LEU A 145 12.71 0.94 4.50
C LEU A 145 12.98 0.28 5.86
#